data_a0fb18456f3263b78c4cce3ea80feec2
#
_entry.id   a0fb18456f3263b78c4cce3ea80feec2
#
_cell.length_a   1.000
_cell.length_b   1.000
_cell.length_c   1.000
_cell.angle_alpha   90.00
_cell.angle_beta   90.00
_cell.angle_gamma   90.00
#
_symmetry.space_group_name_H-M   'P 1'
#
loop_
_entity.id
_entity.type
_entity.pdbx_description
1 polymer ?
#
loop_
_entity_poly.entity_id
_entity_poly.type
_entity_poly.pdbx_seq_one_letter_code
_entity_poly.pdbx_strand_id
1 'polypeptide(L)'
;YVDLAVFLRQTDDIQPDLSVDLLLDASASRLDSQELIAAQGFVIGESLRRCGVKVQISAFRSLRGYTVLQLLKGYKDPGCRSIFGYFAAGWNRDGLALRTAARLADSGCQHRLLLILTDASPNDSQKIPPSGGIPISRDYGDEAAVADTAAEVKALRKEGFRVGAVFFGLTRNVPYLKTIYGREFVRIQKIDQLAGAVGSLLQRQLREMD
;
A
#
# COMPACT_ATOMS: atom_id res chain seq x y z
N TYR A 1 -15.97 18.57 -5.39
CA TYR A 1 -14.72 19.12 -5.94
C TYR A 1 -13.64 18.83 -4.93
N VAL A 2 -12.77 17.84 -5.19
CA VAL A 2 -11.55 17.62 -4.42
C VAL A 2 -10.56 18.67 -4.91
N ASP A 3 -10.11 19.53 -4.00
CA ASP A 3 -9.12 20.55 -4.30
C ASP A 3 -7.80 19.89 -4.69
N LEU A 4 -7.50 19.90 -5.98
CA LEU A 4 -6.24 19.38 -6.54
C LEU A 4 -5.01 20.20 -6.10
N ALA A 5 -5.20 21.33 -5.45
CA ALA A 5 -4.15 22.20 -4.95
C ALA A 5 -3.30 21.59 -3.82
N VAL A 6 -3.73 20.48 -3.24
CA VAL A 6 -2.98 19.78 -2.16
C VAL A 6 -1.59 19.29 -2.63
N PHE A 7 -1.39 19.12 -3.94
CA PHE A 7 -0.16 18.60 -4.52
C PHE A 7 0.70 19.63 -5.29
N LEU A 8 0.20 20.86 -5.49
CA LEU A 8 0.87 21.85 -6.33
C LEU A 8 1.59 22.92 -5.50
N ARG A 9 2.84 22.68 -5.17
CA ARG A 9 3.84 23.75 -5.14
C ARG A 9 4.84 23.45 -6.25
N GLN A 10 4.65 24.13 -7.39
CA GLN A 10 5.57 24.04 -8.51
C GLN A 10 6.85 24.78 -8.11
N THR A 11 7.93 24.04 -7.95
CA THR A 11 9.28 24.57 -7.93
C THR A 11 10.01 23.90 -9.09
N ASP A 12 10.45 24.71 -10.01
CA ASP A 12 11.35 24.46 -11.15
C ASP A 12 11.46 23.03 -11.71
N ASP A 13 11.62 22.92 -13.04
CA ASP A 13 11.65 21.75 -13.93
C ASP A 13 12.49 20.52 -13.54
N ILE A 14 12.78 20.31 -12.28
CA ILE A 14 13.44 19.10 -11.77
C ILE A 14 12.35 18.06 -11.48
N GLN A 15 12.23 17.07 -12.35
CA GLN A 15 11.41 15.90 -12.04
C GLN A 15 11.90 15.28 -10.72
N PRO A 16 11.02 15.11 -9.72
CA PRO A 16 11.44 14.53 -8.45
C PRO A 16 11.97 13.11 -8.68
N ASP A 17 13.17 12.82 -8.19
CA ASP A 17 13.75 11.47 -8.22
C ASP A 17 13.05 10.56 -7.20
N LEU A 18 11.73 10.51 -7.32
CA LEU A 18 10.81 9.83 -6.42
C LEU A 18 9.86 8.93 -7.21
N SER A 19 9.69 7.71 -6.71
CA SER A 19 8.59 6.84 -7.12
C SER A 19 7.65 6.53 -5.96
N VAL A 20 6.39 6.34 -6.28
CA VAL A 20 5.34 5.94 -5.35
C VAL A 20 4.71 4.64 -5.84
N ASP A 21 4.79 3.61 -5.02
CA ASP A 21 4.08 2.35 -5.18
C ASP A 21 2.92 2.31 -4.21
N LEU A 22 1.69 2.38 -4.73
CA LEU A 22 0.47 2.31 -3.93
C LEU A 22 -0.12 0.91 -4.00
N LEU A 23 -0.17 0.23 -2.87
CA LEU A 23 -0.81 -1.06 -2.69
C LEU A 23 -2.21 -0.88 -2.10
N LEU A 24 -3.22 -1.36 -2.80
CA LEU A 24 -4.61 -1.33 -2.36
C LEU A 24 -5.01 -2.71 -1.87
N ASP A 25 -5.30 -2.83 -0.58
CA ASP A 25 -5.93 -4.03 -0.03
C ASP A 25 -7.27 -4.26 -0.76
N ALA A 26 -7.39 -5.39 -1.40
CA ALA A 26 -8.56 -5.84 -2.14
C ALA A 26 -9.17 -7.11 -1.52
N SER A 27 -9.05 -7.29 -0.20
CA SER A 27 -9.74 -8.34 0.54
C SER A 27 -11.24 -8.10 0.62
N ALA A 28 -12.00 -9.12 1.00
CA ALA A 28 -13.47 -9.06 1.07
C ALA A 28 -13.99 -7.97 2.03
N SER A 29 -13.21 -7.55 3.03
CA SER A 29 -13.57 -6.44 3.90
C SER A 29 -13.72 -5.09 3.19
N ARG A 30 -13.29 -4.99 1.91
CA ARG A 30 -13.36 -3.79 1.07
C ARG A 30 -14.54 -3.77 0.10
N LEU A 31 -15.36 -4.83 0.06
CA LEU A 31 -16.47 -4.96 -0.90
C LEU A 31 -17.38 -3.73 -0.95
N ASP A 32 -17.81 -3.24 0.20
CA ASP A 32 -18.74 -2.09 0.29
C ASP A 32 -18.08 -0.75 -0.11
N SER A 33 -16.76 -0.71 -0.21
CA SER A 33 -15.98 0.51 -0.48
C SER A 33 -15.21 0.43 -1.81
N GLN A 34 -15.35 -0.65 -2.56
CA GLN A 34 -14.46 -0.95 -3.70
C GLN A 34 -14.49 0.11 -4.80
N GLU A 35 -15.66 0.65 -5.14
CA GLU A 35 -15.81 1.70 -6.16
C GLU A 35 -15.12 3.00 -5.71
N LEU A 36 -15.28 3.34 -4.43
CA LEU A 36 -14.68 4.53 -3.88
C LEU A 36 -13.15 4.40 -3.75
N ILE A 37 -12.65 3.21 -3.41
CA ILE A 37 -11.20 2.92 -3.40
C ILE A 37 -10.63 3.09 -4.81
N ALA A 38 -11.30 2.55 -5.83
CA ALA A 38 -10.88 2.71 -7.22
C ALA A 38 -10.86 4.18 -7.64
N ALA A 39 -11.91 4.95 -7.30
CA ALA A 39 -12.00 6.38 -7.60
C ALA A 39 -10.87 7.17 -6.91
N GLN A 40 -10.60 6.90 -5.63
CA GLN A 40 -9.50 7.54 -4.89
C GLN A 40 -8.14 7.15 -5.46
N GLY A 41 -7.93 5.87 -5.80
CA GLY A 41 -6.73 5.40 -6.48
C GLY A 41 -6.49 6.12 -7.80
N PHE A 42 -7.55 6.34 -8.59
CA PHE A 42 -7.48 7.11 -9.83
C PHE A 42 -7.06 8.56 -9.58
N VAL A 43 -7.66 9.24 -8.59
CA VAL A 43 -7.30 10.62 -8.23
C VAL A 43 -5.84 10.71 -7.81
N ILE A 44 -5.36 9.78 -6.96
CA ILE A 44 -3.97 9.73 -6.52
C ILE A 44 -3.04 9.52 -7.73
N GLY A 45 -3.32 8.52 -8.55
CA GLY A 45 -2.51 8.18 -9.71
C GLY A 45 -2.38 9.34 -10.71
N GLU A 46 -3.50 9.97 -11.06
CA GLU A 46 -3.50 11.13 -11.97
C GLU A 46 -2.81 12.35 -11.37
N SER A 47 -2.99 12.60 -10.07
CA SER A 47 -2.35 13.73 -9.39
C SER A 47 -0.82 13.55 -9.37
N LEU A 48 -0.33 12.38 -8.95
CA LEU A 48 1.11 12.10 -8.93
C LEU A 48 1.73 12.15 -10.32
N ARG A 49 1.06 11.56 -11.32
CA ARG A 49 1.52 11.60 -12.70
C ARG A 49 1.64 13.04 -13.23
N ARG A 50 0.66 13.91 -12.93
CA ARG A 50 0.69 15.33 -13.33
C ARG A 50 1.81 16.11 -12.64
N CYS A 51 2.21 15.67 -11.44
CA CYS A 51 3.35 16.25 -10.71
C CYS A 51 4.71 15.65 -11.17
N GLY A 52 4.76 14.84 -12.23
CA GLY A 52 5.98 14.21 -12.71
C GLY A 52 6.50 13.06 -11.82
N VAL A 53 5.76 12.66 -10.80
CA VAL A 53 6.12 11.54 -9.92
C VAL A 53 5.83 10.22 -10.61
N LYS A 54 6.80 9.31 -10.64
CA LYS A 54 6.58 7.95 -11.13
C LYS A 54 5.67 7.19 -10.16
N VAL A 55 4.51 6.76 -10.63
CA VAL A 55 3.52 6.06 -9.80
C VAL A 55 3.15 4.72 -10.38
N GLN A 56 3.14 3.71 -9.51
CA GLN A 56 2.60 2.38 -9.77
C GLN A 56 1.49 2.08 -8.77
N ILE A 57 0.39 1.50 -9.21
CA ILE A 57 -0.74 1.15 -8.34
C ILE A 57 -1.10 -0.30 -8.58
N SER A 58 -1.13 -1.08 -7.51
CA SER A 58 -1.49 -2.49 -7.52
C SER A 58 -2.55 -2.79 -6.48
N ALA A 59 -3.42 -3.75 -6.75
CA ALA A 59 -4.33 -4.33 -5.78
C ALA A 59 -3.85 -5.72 -5.39
N PHE A 60 -4.02 -6.10 -4.11
CA PHE A 60 -3.65 -7.44 -3.66
C PHE A 60 -4.76 -8.11 -2.87
N ARG A 61 -4.86 -9.42 -3.02
CA ARG A 61 -5.81 -10.29 -2.32
C ARG A 61 -5.35 -11.74 -2.37
N SER A 62 -5.84 -12.56 -1.45
CA SER A 62 -5.59 -14.00 -1.47
C SER A 62 -6.88 -14.76 -1.81
N LEU A 63 -6.82 -15.61 -2.83
CA LEU A 63 -7.92 -16.42 -3.32
C LEU A 63 -7.48 -17.87 -3.46
N ARG A 64 -8.22 -18.81 -2.85
CA ARG A 64 -7.97 -20.26 -2.96
C ARG A 64 -6.49 -20.65 -2.68
N GLY A 65 -5.86 -20.01 -1.70
CA GLY A 65 -4.47 -20.27 -1.30
C GLY A 65 -3.40 -19.58 -2.14
N TYR A 66 -3.78 -18.71 -3.06
CA TYR A 66 -2.86 -17.90 -3.86
C TYR A 66 -3.01 -16.43 -3.53
N THR A 67 -1.89 -15.75 -3.28
CA THR A 67 -1.88 -14.29 -3.21
C THR A 67 -1.69 -13.74 -4.62
N VAL A 68 -2.64 -12.92 -5.05
CA VAL A 68 -2.66 -12.25 -6.35
C VAL A 68 -2.27 -10.81 -6.15
N LEU A 69 -1.25 -10.34 -6.86
CA LEU A 69 -0.95 -8.93 -7.03
C LEU A 69 -1.39 -8.52 -8.44
N GLN A 70 -2.41 -7.69 -8.52
CA GLN A 70 -2.96 -7.17 -9.77
C GLN A 70 -2.37 -5.79 -10.04
N LEU A 71 -1.56 -5.67 -11.08
CA LEU A 71 -1.08 -4.36 -11.54
C LEU A 71 -2.24 -3.60 -12.19
N LEU A 72 -2.63 -2.49 -11.58
CA LEU A 72 -3.69 -1.60 -12.07
C LEU A 72 -3.12 -0.42 -12.86
N LYS A 73 -1.93 0.05 -12.51
CA LYS A 73 -1.19 1.09 -13.22
C LYS A 73 0.30 0.88 -13.07
N GLY A 74 1.02 0.74 -14.17
CA GLY A 74 2.47 0.72 -14.20
C GLY A 74 3.08 2.11 -14.36
N TYR A 75 4.36 2.27 -14.05
CA TYR A 75 5.08 3.56 -14.17
C TYR A 75 5.00 4.17 -15.57
N LYS A 76 5.00 3.33 -16.61
CA LYS A 76 5.03 3.77 -18.02
C LYS A 76 3.64 3.95 -18.62
N ASP A 77 2.58 3.60 -17.90
CA ASP A 77 1.22 3.72 -18.42
C ASP A 77 0.83 5.20 -18.57
N PRO A 78 0.26 5.60 -19.71
CA PRO A 78 -0.05 7.00 -19.99
C PRO A 78 -1.20 7.56 -19.17
N GLY A 79 -2.04 6.69 -18.58
CA GLY A 79 -3.20 7.07 -17.78
C GLY A 79 -3.50 6.08 -16.67
N CYS A 80 -4.52 6.39 -15.88
CA CYS A 80 -4.89 5.65 -14.68
C CYS A 80 -6.25 4.92 -14.78
N ARG A 81 -6.86 4.85 -15.97
CA ARG A 81 -8.23 4.27 -16.14
C ARG A 81 -8.34 2.80 -15.73
N SER A 82 -7.27 2.03 -15.89
CA SER A 82 -7.22 0.61 -15.50
C SER A 82 -7.40 0.37 -13.98
N ILE A 83 -7.28 1.44 -13.17
CA ILE A 83 -7.56 1.36 -11.73
C ILE A 83 -9.03 1.01 -11.44
N PHE A 84 -9.96 1.34 -12.34
CA PHE A 84 -11.37 0.92 -12.23
C PHE A 84 -11.58 -0.59 -12.43
N GLY A 85 -10.54 -1.34 -12.78
CA GLY A 85 -10.50 -2.81 -12.69
C GLY A 85 -10.23 -3.35 -11.28
N TYR A 86 -10.12 -2.48 -10.26
CA TYR A 86 -10.05 -2.89 -8.87
C TYR A 86 -11.34 -3.62 -8.47
N PHE A 87 -11.19 -4.79 -7.83
CA PHE A 87 -12.32 -5.46 -7.20
C PHE A 87 -11.86 -6.19 -5.93
N ALA A 88 -12.73 -6.26 -4.93
CA ALA A 88 -12.44 -6.84 -3.63
C ALA A 88 -12.96 -8.28 -3.54
N ALA A 89 -12.13 -9.19 -3.01
CA ALA A 89 -12.49 -10.58 -2.75
C ALA A 89 -11.45 -11.27 -1.85
N GLY A 90 -11.86 -12.34 -1.15
CA GLY A 90 -10.96 -13.23 -0.42
C GLY A 90 -10.29 -12.60 0.79
N TRP A 91 -9.04 -12.98 1.02
CA TRP A 91 -8.22 -12.67 2.20
C TRP A 91 -7.08 -11.71 1.82
N ASN A 92 -6.18 -11.39 2.78
CA ASN A 92 -5.04 -10.51 2.56
C ASN A 92 -3.76 -11.01 3.24
N ARG A 93 -2.70 -11.19 2.45
CA ARG A 93 -1.32 -11.42 2.91
C ARG A 93 -0.49 -10.17 2.67
N ASP A 94 -0.56 -9.23 3.59
CA ASP A 94 0.08 -7.91 3.47
C ASP A 94 1.60 -8.03 3.29
N GLY A 95 2.27 -8.90 4.08
CA GLY A 95 3.71 -9.09 4.00
C GLY A 95 4.15 -9.60 2.62
N LEU A 96 3.46 -10.62 2.08
CA LEU A 96 3.77 -11.15 0.75
C LEU A 96 3.47 -10.14 -0.36
N ALA A 97 2.41 -9.35 -0.22
CA ALA A 97 2.07 -8.29 -1.16
C ALA A 97 3.14 -7.19 -1.18
N LEU A 98 3.60 -6.74 -0.01
CA LEU A 98 4.68 -5.76 0.13
C LEU A 98 5.98 -6.26 -0.54
N ARG A 99 6.41 -7.49 -0.24
CA ARG A 99 7.59 -8.13 -0.84
C ARG A 99 7.49 -8.20 -2.36
N THR A 100 6.34 -8.63 -2.86
CA THR A 100 6.12 -8.78 -4.31
C THR A 100 6.12 -7.43 -5.02
N ALA A 101 5.43 -6.43 -4.45
CA ALA A 101 5.40 -5.08 -5.01
C ALA A 101 6.80 -4.46 -5.05
N ALA A 102 7.58 -4.59 -3.99
CA ALA A 102 8.94 -4.07 -3.95
C ALA A 102 9.86 -4.70 -5.02
N ARG A 103 9.69 -6.00 -5.32
CA ARG A 103 10.43 -6.68 -6.40
C ARG A 103 10.01 -6.21 -7.80
N LEU A 104 8.80 -5.73 -7.95
CA LEU A 104 8.28 -5.17 -9.21
C LEU A 104 8.52 -3.65 -9.32
N ALA A 105 9.00 -3.01 -8.26
CA ALA A 105 9.25 -1.59 -8.18
C ALA A 105 10.56 -1.20 -8.88
N ASP A 106 10.58 -1.31 -10.21
CA ASP A 106 11.71 -0.89 -11.08
C ASP A 106 11.41 0.50 -11.69
N SER A 107 11.41 1.51 -10.84
CA SER A 107 11.17 2.90 -11.25
C SER A 107 12.43 3.62 -11.77
N GLY A 108 13.61 3.12 -11.43
CA GLY A 108 14.89 3.79 -11.65
C GLY A 108 15.07 5.04 -10.78
N CYS A 109 14.20 5.27 -9.76
CA CYS A 109 14.33 6.39 -8.84
C CYS A 109 15.15 6.01 -7.61
N GLN A 110 15.91 6.98 -7.08
CA GLN A 110 16.68 6.82 -5.85
C GLN A 110 15.76 6.73 -4.63
N HIS A 111 14.69 7.55 -4.62
CA HIS A 111 13.72 7.57 -3.54
C HIS A 111 12.50 6.74 -3.91
N ARG A 112 12.24 5.69 -3.14
CA ARG A 112 11.16 4.73 -3.39
C ARG A 112 10.22 4.68 -2.19
N LEU A 113 8.99 5.15 -2.38
CA LEU A 113 7.95 5.15 -1.34
C LEU A 113 6.91 4.09 -1.64
N LEU A 114 6.76 3.13 -0.74
CA LEU A 114 5.75 2.08 -0.79
C LEU A 114 4.65 2.39 0.23
N LEU A 115 3.46 2.68 -0.24
CA LEU A 115 2.29 2.96 0.58
C LEU A 115 1.26 1.86 0.45
N ILE A 116 0.68 1.46 1.56
CA ILE A 116 -0.37 0.43 1.58
C ILE A 116 -1.65 0.95 2.21
N LEU A 117 -2.79 0.73 1.55
CA LEU A 117 -4.10 0.84 2.18
C LEU A 117 -4.39 -0.49 2.87
N THR A 118 -4.58 -0.49 4.19
CA THR A 118 -4.77 -1.71 4.98
C THR A 118 -5.67 -1.48 6.19
N ASP A 119 -6.30 -2.54 6.70
CA ASP A 119 -6.95 -2.56 8.01
C ASP A 119 -6.05 -3.14 9.12
N ALA A 120 -4.79 -3.41 8.79
CA ALA A 120 -3.80 -4.01 9.68
C ALA A 120 -4.25 -5.32 10.33
N SER A 121 -5.06 -6.11 9.61
CA SER A 121 -5.55 -7.43 10.03
C SER A 121 -5.23 -8.48 8.96
N PRO A 122 -3.95 -8.68 8.63
CA PRO A 122 -3.57 -9.67 7.62
C PRO A 122 -4.01 -11.07 8.04
N ASN A 123 -4.64 -11.78 7.12
CA ASN A 123 -5.04 -13.17 7.33
C ASN A 123 -5.19 -13.93 6.01
N ASP A 124 -5.07 -15.26 6.05
CA ASP A 124 -5.25 -16.11 4.89
C ASP A 124 -5.77 -17.48 5.31
N SER A 125 -6.53 -18.11 4.44
CA SER A 125 -6.94 -19.51 4.58
C SER A 125 -5.75 -20.49 4.45
N GLN A 126 -4.68 -20.09 3.78
CA GLN A 126 -3.46 -20.88 3.62
C GLN A 126 -2.61 -20.80 4.90
N LYS A 127 -2.41 -21.96 5.53
CA LYS A 127 -1.61 -22.06 6.76
C LYS A 127 -0.12 -21.78 6.53
N ILE A 128 0.54 -21.40 7.62
CA ILE A 128 2.00 -21.32 7.68
C ILE A 128 2.51 -22.77 7.83
N PRO A 129 3.39 -23.25 6.95
CA PRO A 129 3.95 -24.59 7.07
C PRO A 129 4.85 -24.74 8.31
N PRO A 130 5.08 -25.96 8.77
CA PRO A 130 6.05 -26.22 9.84
C PRO A 130 7.40 -25.61 9.53
N SER A 131 7.99 -24.86 10.47
CA SER A 131 9.29 -24.21 10.30
C SER A 131 9.92 -23.81 11.64
N GLY A 132 11.23 -23.62 11.68
CA GLY A 132 11.92 -23.03 12.84
C GLY A 132 11.76 -23.80 14.15
N GLY A 133 11.71 -25.14 14.11
CA GLY A 133 11.49 -25.98 15.31
C GLY A 133 10.03 -26.13 15.73
N ILE A 134 9.07 -25.56 15.00
CA ILE A 134 7.64 -25.76 15.20
C ILE A 134 7.15 -26.85 14.25
N PRO A 135 6.78 -28.05 14.77
CA PRO A 135 6.49 -29.22 13.93
C PRO A 135 5.10 -29.23 13.29
N ILE A 136 4.23 -28.28 13.65
CA ILE A 136 2.85 -28.22 13.17
C ILE A 136 2.60 -26.98 12.33
N SER A 137 1.68 -27.07 11.37
CA SER A 137 1.21 -25.91 10.62
C SER A 137 0.36 -25.00 11.50
N ARG A 138 0.46 -23.69 11.30
CA ARG A 138 -0.29 -22.65 12.06
C ARG A 138 -1.17 -21.86 11.12
N ASP A 139 -2.26 -21.31 11.65
CA ASP A 139 -3.09 -20.39 10.89
C ASP A 139 -2.30 -19.09 10.61
N TYR A 140 -2.49 -18.54 9.40
CA TYR A 140 -1.95 -17.24 9.04
C TYR A 140 -2.98 -16.17 9.42
N GLY A 141 -2.85 -15.63 10.61
CA GLY A 141 -3.74 -14.60 11.15
C GLY A 141 -3.15 -14.00 12.43
N ASP A 142 -3.84 -13.02 12.99
CA ASP A 142 -3.52 -12.37 14.24
C ASP A 142 -2.01 -12.06 14.40
N GLU A 143 -1.43 -12.40 15.51
CA GLU A 143 -0.03 -12.10 15.84
C GLU A 143 0.98 -12.71 14.86
N ALA A 144 0.71 -13.90 14.32
CA ALA A 144 1.63 -14.55 13.38
C ALA A 144 1.70 -13.80 12.03
N ALA A 145 0.55 -13.38 11.53
CA ALA A 145 0.48 -12.60 10.28
C ALA A 145 0.99 -11.17 10.47
N VAL A 146 0.74 -10.57 11.64
CA VAL A 146 1.28 -9.27 12.03
C VAL A 146 2.80 -9.32 12.10
N ALA A 147 3.37 -10.36 12.74
CA ALA A 147 4.82 -10.53 12.84
C ALA A 147 5.49 -10.73 11.46
N ASP A 148 4.87 -11.53 10.58
CA ASP A 148 5.34 -11.72 9.20
C ASP A 148 5.34 -10.39 8.44
N THR A 149 4.26 -9.63 8.50
CA THR A 149 4.16 -8.33 7.83
C THR A 149 5.15 -7.31 8.40
N ALA A 150 5.34 -7.28 9.72
CA ALA A 150 6.31 -6.40 10.37
C ALA A 150 7.76 -6.73 9.99
N ALA A 151 8.08 -8.02 9.89
CA ALA A 151 9.39 -8.47 9.43
C ALA A 151 9.66 -8.01 7.99
N GLU A 152 8.65 -8.08 7.12
CA GLU A 152 8.77 -7.65 5.73
C GLU A 152 8.95 -6.13 5.62
N VAL A 153 8.15 -5.34 6.34
CA VAL A 153 8.33 -3.87 6.40
C VAL A 153 9.74 -3.50 6.86
N LYS A 154 10.25 -4.20 7.88
CA LYS A 154 11.62 -3.97 8.37
C LYS A 154 12.68 -4.33 7.32
N ALA A 155 12.50 -5.43 6.58
CA ALA A 155 13.40 -5.84 5.50
C ALA A 155 13.43 -4.81 4.37
N LEU A 156 12.27 -4.35 3.91
CA LEU A 156 12.15 -3.37 2.84
C LEU A 156 12.77 -2.01 3.21
N ARG A 157 12.60 -1.59 4.47
CA ARG A 157 13.27 -0.36 4.97
C ARG A 157 14.79 -0.47 4.93
N LYS A 158 15.35 -1.66 5.21
CA LYS A 158 16.79 -1.92 5.08
C LYS A 158 17.27 -1.91 3.62
N GLU A 159 16.39 -2.26 2.68
CA GLU A 159 16.64 -2.19 1.23
C GLU A 159 16.47 -0.77 0.65
N GLY A 160 16.21 0.23 1.51
CA GLY A 160 16.09 1.63 1.12
C GLY A 160 14.69 2.05 0.69
N PHE A 161 13.67 1.21 0.88
CA PHE A 161 12.29 1.64 0.70
C PHE A 161 11.80 2.44 1.91
N ARG A 162 11.07 3.51 1.66
CA ARG A 162 10.23 4.13 2.67
C ARG A 162 8.86 3.46 2.64
N VAL A 163 8.45 2.86 3.75
CA VAL A 163 7.20 2.09 3.84
C VAL A 163 6.26 2.76 4.82
N GLY A 164 5.07 3.12 4.35
CA GLY A 164 4.01 3.72 5.15
C GLY A 164 2.65 3.11 4.87
N ALA A 165 1.67 3.39 5.76
CA ALA A 165 0.33 2.87 5.63
C ALA A 165 -0.75 3.96 5.73
N VAL A 166 -1.80 3.81 4.93
CA VAL A 166 -3.08 4.46 5.18
C VAL A 166 -3.99 3.42 5.83
N PHE A 167 -4.33 3.66 7.08
CA PHE A 167 -5.13 2.74 7.86
C PHE A 167 -6.62 3.06 7.75
N PHE A 168 -7.37 2.11 7.23
CA PHE A 168 -8.83 2.12 7.21
C PHE A 168 -9.37 0.82 7.78
N GLY A 169 -9.64 0.80 9.08
CA GLY A 169 -10.02 -0.40 9.80
C GLY A 169 -10.52 -0.13 11.22
N LEU A 170 -10.77 -1.20 11.93
CA LEU A 170 -11.32 -1.16 13.29
C LEU A 170 -10.27 -0.68 14.30
N THR A 171 -10.69 0.10 15.29
CA THR A 171 -9.82 0.65 16.33
C THR A 171 -9.03 -0.43 17.08
N ARG A 172 -9.59 -1.64 17.24
CA ARG A 172 -8.91 -2.77 17.86
C ARG A 172 -7.64 -3.22 17.14
N ASN A 173 -7.49 -2.91 15.85
CA ASN A 173 -6.31 -3.27 15.04
C ASN A 173 -5.18 -2.21 15.13
N VAL A 174 -5.39 -1.10 15.81
CA VAL A 174 -4.35 -0.05 15.98
C VAL A 174 -3.07 -0.56 16.65
N PRO A 175 -3.10 -1.48 17.64
CA PRO A 175 -1.86 -2.08 18.15
C PRO A 175 -1.07 -2.82 17.06
N TYR A 176 -1.74 -3.59 16.21
CA TYR A 176 -1.12 -4.30 15.07
C TYR A 176 -0.51 -3.32 14.06
N LEU A 177 -1.26 -2.26 13.72
CA LEU A 177 -0.78 -1.19 12.85
C LEU A 177 0.54 -0.58 13.37
N LYS A 178 0.61 -0.28 14.67
CA LYS A 178 1.83 0.26 15.30
C LYS A 178 2.97 -0.74 15.31
N THR A 179 2.69 -2.02 15.50
CA THR A 179 3.70 -3.09 15.45
C THR A 179 4.30 -3.20 14.05
N ILE A 180 3.49 -3.10 13.00
CA ILE A 180 3.92 -3.25 11.61
C ILE A 180 4.66 -2.00 11.11
N TYR A 181 4.04 -0.82 11.25
CA TYR A 181 4.50 0.40 10.57
C TYR A 181 5.19 1.42 11.49
N GLY A 182 5.11 1.23 12.81
CA GLY A 182 5.66 2.19 13.79
C GLY A 182 4.86 3.49 13.81
N ARG A 183 5.47 4.58 13.38
CA ARG A 183 4.85 5.91 13.26
C ARG A 183 4.46 6.27 11.83
N GLU A 184 4.85 5.45 10.86
CA GLU A 184 4.69 5.71 9.43
C GLU A 184 3.30 5.31 8.93
N PHE A 185 2.26 5.90 9.52
CA PHE A 185 0.89 5.73 9.04
C PHE A 185 0.02 6.98 9.25
N VAL A 186 -1.06 7.03 8.49
CA VAL A 186 -2.18 7.96 8.68
C VAL A 186 -3.46 7.13 8.82
N ARG A 187 -4.28 7.45 9.81
CA ARG A 187 -5.59 6.83 9.99
C ARG A 187 -6.66 7.66 9.29
N ILE A 188 -7.50 6.99 8.51
CA ILE A 188 -8.70 7.58 7.92
C ILE A 188 -9.96 6.89 8.47
N GLN A 189 -11.06 7.62 8.49
CA GLN A 189 -12.37 7.11 8.92
C GLN A 189 -13.30 6.83 7.73
N LYS A 190 -13.02 7.45 6.59
CA LYS A 190 -13.75 7.29 5.34
C LYS A 190 -12.77 7.19 4.19
N ILE A 191 -13.12 6.42 3.17
CA ILE A 191 -12.25 6.20 1.99
C ILE A 191 -12.05 7.48 1.18
N ASP A 192 -12.98 8.43 1.21
CA ASP A 192 -12.83 9.73 0.55
C ASP A 192 -11.63 10.56 1.07
N GLN A 193 -11.11 10.21 2.25
CA GLN A 193 -9.91 10.81 2.84
C GLN A 193 -8.60 10.20 2.31
N LEU A 194 -8.65 9.13 1.49
CA LEU A 194 -7.46 8.38 1.09
C LEU A 194 -6.44 9.25 0.33
N ALA A 195 -6.89 10.04 -0.64
CA ALA A 195 -5.99 10.90 -1.41
C ALA A 195 -5.28 11.94 -0.52
N GLY A 196 -6.02 12.57 0.41
CA GLY A 196 -5.43 13.50 1.38
C GLY A 196 -4.42 12.83 2.33
N ALA A 197 -4.71 11.61 2.77
CA ALA A 197 -3.81 10.84 3.62
C ALA A 197 -2.50 10.47 2.90
N VAL A 198 -2.58 10.04 1.64
CA VAL A 198 -1.41 9.78 0.80
C VAL A 198 -0.59 11.05 0.61
N GLY A 199 -1.24 12.19 0.33
CA GLY A 199 -0.57 13.50 0.24
C GLY A 199 0.18 13.88 1.51
N SER A 200 -0.42 13.67 2.68
CA SER A 200 0.20 13.96 3.98
C SER A 200 1.43 13.07 4.24
N LEU A 201 1.34 11.77 3.89
CA LEU A 201 2.48 10.85 3.99
C LEU A 201 3.62 11.27 3.05
N LEU A 202 3.30 11.62 1.80
CA LEU A 202 4.28 12.12 0.83
C LEU A 202 5.00 13.36 1.32
N GLN A 203 4.25 14.37 1.79
CA GLN A 203 4.83 15.62 2.30
C GLN A 203 5.78 15.37 3.49
N ARG A 204 5.41 14.47 4.40
CA ARG A 204 6.28 14.08 5.52
C ARG A 204 7.57 13.45 5.03
N GLN A 205 7.47 12.52 4.08
CA GLN A 205 8.62 11.82 3.55
C GLN A 205 9.55 12.73 2.73
N LEU A 206 9.01 13.69 1.99
CA LEU A 206 9.80 14.69 1.27
C LEU A 206 10.60 15.60 2.21
N ARG A 207 9.99 16.04 3.32
CA ARG A 207 10.70 16.87 4.33
C ARG A 207 11.86 16.14 5.04
N GLU A 208 11.83 14.82 5.06
CA GLU A 208 12.91 14.00 5.64
C GLU A 208 14.02 13.69 4.62
N MET A 209 13.87 14.14 3.38
CA MET A 209 14.85 13.98 2.31
C MET A 209 15.73 15.23 2.13
N ASP A 210 15.24 16.39 2.60
CA ASP A 210 15.95 17.65 2.67
C ASP A 210 16.84 17.70 3.94
#